data_e0fa2a2420e0c1ba72bec48fd7f7b91d
#
_entry.id   e0fa2a2420e0c1ba72bec48fd7f7b91d
#
_cell.length_a   1.000
_cell.length_b   1.000
_cell.length_c   1.000
_cell.angle_alpha   90.00
_cell.angle_beta   90.00
_cell.angle_gamma   90.00
#
_symmetry.space_group_name_H-M   'P 1'
#
loop_
_entity.id
_entity.type
_entity.pdbx_description
1 polymer ?
#
loop_
_entity_poly.entity_id
_entity_poly.type
_entity_poly.pdbx_seq_one_letter_code
_entity_poly.pdbx_strand_id
1 'polypeptide(L)'
;HLVLAPSSAKRWMACPGSLFAPQGDSGGVEAARGTAMHHLFEFLLLQHLPPEARHRRHGPVVSLLPPWGDTPVISWIFSQPEFAQVLPLLSYEPGKSLDDGDIYLVVQAVDAVRQMIWDHRLAEPYLFSEVTSVLRAAGLRSSAGEHWCGGTSDCVLMGRRDDRSVMMVCDLKTGRNRVTPDDPQLLLYAAMMLEAFSVSGFDPPLAADGVVTAVIQPKVTPPVSFHSCSPTEISTLVQDVVRVKTAIEQRDLSSNTPPRELLRAGTHCQYCRRREVCPAYADDQRRNMELAVWEAPGPQILPAPVMDMSVEELLKFNALEPVVQQFLADVQKELIRRAHRGVRIPGKKLVASFGNREWHLEKGLTGEQMVYALSQALSVPPEVFAETSAATPAEVERRLMARYGLKRREATEAVGNLVTTRVRGVRLCDASAAGDEIQPEAVVKFLEILEEHASHGDDC
;
A
#
# COMPACT_ATOMS: atom_id res chain seq x y z
N HIS A 1 -17.00 5.55 -2.25
CA HIS A 1 -15.98 6.58 -2.50
C HIS A 1 -16.50 7.62 -3.48
N LEU A 2 -16.24 8.92 -3.21
CA LEU A 2 -16.55 9.99 -4.16
C LEU A 2 -15.64 9.90 -5.40
N VAL A 3 -16.09 10.47 -6.52
CA VAL A 3 -15.41 10.36 -7.83
C VAL A 3 -13.96 10.85 -7.74
N LEU A 4 -13.74 11.98 -7.08
CA LEU A 4 -12.41 12.60 -6.91
C LEU A 4 -11.84 12.24 -5.52
N ALA A 5 -11.54 10.97 -5.28
CA ALA A 5 -10.99 10.53 -4.01
C ALA A 5 -9.54 11.04 -3.82
N PRO A 6 -9.21 11.64 -2.66
CA PRO A 6 -7.86 12.13 -2.38
C PRO A 6 -6.76 11.09 -2.51
N SER A 7 -7.01 9.85 -2.07
CA SER A 7 -6.05 8.74 -2.16
C SER A 7 -5.59 8.40 -3.58
N SER A 8 -6.27 8.90 -4.60
CA SER A 8 -5.89 8.76 -6.01
C SER A 8 -5.66 10.08 -6.72
N ALA A 9 -5.56 11.19 -5.97
CA ALA A 9 -5.46 12.54 -6.50
C ALA A 9 -4.29 12.72 -7.46
N LYS A 10 -3.11 12.27 -7.09
CA LYS A 10 -1.92 12.32 -7.95
C LYS A 10 -2.17 11.73 -9.34
N ARG A 11 -2.97 10.67 -9.43
CA ARG A 11 -3.30 10.01 -10.69
C ARG A 11 -4.34 10.78 -11.49
N TRP A 12 -5.51 11.11 -10.89
CA TRP A 12 -6.58 11.74 -11.66
C TRP A 12 -6.31 13.24 -11.94
N MET A 13 -5.52 13.92 -11.13
CA MET A 13 -5.06 15.27 -11.45
C MET A 13 -4.10 15.27 -12.65
N ALA A 14 -3.18 14.32 -12.71
CA ALA A 14 -2.28 14.18 -13.84
C ALA A 14 -3.00 13.67 -15.11
N CYS A 15 -4.00 12.79 -14.95
CA CYS A 15 -4.73 12.15 -16.04
C CYS A 15 -6.22 12.00 -15.68
N PRO A 16 -7.09 12.97 -16.01
CA PRO A 16 -8.53 12.87 -15.77
C PRO A 16 -9.16 11.62 -16.41
N GLY A 17 -8.63 11.16 -17.55
CA GLY A 17 -9.04 9.93 -18.19
C GLY A 17 -8.85 8.65 -17.35
N SER A 18 -8.05 8.70 -16.29
CA SER A 18 -7.87 7.59 -15.35
C SER A 18 -9.11 7.31 -14.49
N LEU A 19 -10.06 8.26 -14.42
CA LEU A 19 -11.33 8.11 -13.71
C LEU A 19 -12.33 7.20 -14.44
N PHE A 20 -12.13 6.98 -15.74
CA PHE A 20 -12.92 6.05 -16.54
C PHE A 20 -12.44 4.59 -16.42
N ALA A 21 -11.50 4.31 -15.56
CA ALA A 21 -11.03 2.94 -15.34
C ALA A 21 -12.12 2.10 -14.68
N PRO A 22 -12.23 0.80 -15.03
CA PRO A 22 -13.17 -0.10 -14.37
C PRO A 22 -12.99 -0.02 -12.86
N GLN A 23 -14.10 0.11 -12.15
CA GLN A 23 -14.10 -0.04 -10.70
C GLN A 23 -13.90 -1.53 -10.42
N GLY A 24 -12.86 -1.89 -9.71
CA GLY A 24 -12.56 -3.23 -9.27
C GLY A 24 -11.85 -3.16 -7.92
N ASP A 25 -11.87 -4.24 -7.21
CA ASP A 25 -11.16 -4.32 -5.94
C ASP A 25 -9.67 -4.07 -6.17
N SER A 26 -9.13 -3.02 -5.55
CA SER A 26 -7.73 -2.61 -5.72
C SER A 26 -6.83 -3.20 -4.64
N GLY A 27 -7.43 -3.93 -3.72
CA GLY A 27 -6.79 -4.37 -2.51
C GLY A 27 -6.20 -5.77 -2.65
N GLY A 28 -4.95 -5.87 -3.09
CA GLY A 28 -4.16 -7.06 -2.76
C GLY A 28 -3.93 -7.14 -1.24
N VAL A 29 -3.41 -8.28 -0.77
CA VAL A 29 -3.10 -8.59 0.64
C VAL A 29 -2.40 -7.45 1.37
N GLU A 30 -1.46 -6.78 0.72
CA GLU A 30 -0.72 -5.65 1.31
C GLU A 30 -1.60 -4.42 1.57
N ALA A 31 -2.61 -4.17 0.75
CA ALA A 31 -3.56 -3.08 0.98
C ALA A 31 -4.51 -3.40 2.13
N ALA A 32 -4.99 -4.65 2.21
CA ALA A 32 -5.82 -5.12 3.33
C ALA A 32 -5.03 -5.08 4.65
N ARG A 33 -3.76 -5.52 4.64
CA ARG A 33 -2.84 -5.40 5.78
C ARG A 33 -2.64 -3.94 6.20
N GLY A 34 -2.48 -3.03 5.22
CA GLY A 34 -2.41 -1.60 5.47
C GLY A 34 -3.66 -1.08 6.18
N THR A 35 -4.85 -1.46 5.73
CA THR A 35 -6.13 -1.09 6.36
C THR A 35 -6.21 -1.58 7.82
N ALA A 36 -5.79 -2.81 8.09
CA ALA A 36 -5.75 -3.35 9.45
C ALA A 36 -4.79 -2.53 10.35
N MET A 37 -3.63 -2.09 9.82
CA MET A 37 -2.72 -1.20 10.55
C MET A 37 -3.34 0.17 10.86
N HIS A 38 -4.15 0.74 9.95
CA HIS A 38 -4.87 1.99 10.21
C HIS A 38 -5.90 1.83 11.34
N HIS A 39 -6.62 0.71 11.42
CA HIS A 39 -7.54 0.46 12.54
C HIS A 39 -6.81 0.40 13.89
N LEU A 40 -5.64 -0.23 13.94
CA LEU A 40 -4.82 -0.26 15.14
C LEU A 40 -4.27 1.13 15.48
N PHE A 41 -3.85 1.89 14.47
CA PHE A 41 -3.37 3.27 14.64
C PHE A 41 -4.44 4.16 15.24
N GLU A 42 -5.65 4.13 14.70
CA GLU A 42 -6.81 4.83 15.26
C GLU A 42 -7.04 4.44 16.72
N PHE A 43 -7.13 3.13 16.99
CA PHE A 43 -7.36 2.64 18.36
C PHE A 43 -6.34 3.21 19.35
N LEU A 44 -5.05 3.17 19.02
CA LEU A 44 -3.97 3.66 19.89
C LEU A 44 -3.97 5.17 20.04
N LEU A 45 -4.27 5.92 18.97
CA LEU A 45 -4.40 7.39 19.05
C LEU A 45 -5.53 7.80 19.99
N LEU A 46 -6.67 7.11 19.94
CA LEU A 46 -7.82 7.41 20.79
C LEU A 46 -7.53 7.20 22.28
N GLN A 47 -6.52 6.39 22.64
CA GLN A 47 -6.12 6.22 24.05
C GLN A 47 -5.51 7.49 24.67
N HIS A 48 -5.08 8.45 23.86
CA HIS A 48 -4.61 9.77 24.31
C HIS A 48 -5.75 10.77 24.59
N LEU A 49 -6.99 10.39 24.28
CA LEU A 49 -8.19 11.18 24.56
C LEU A 49 -8.86 10.76 25.88
N PRO A 50 -9.62 11.67 26.53
CA PRO A 50 -10.44 11.27 27.66
C PRO A 50 -11.49 10.23 27.21
N PRO A 51 -11.86 9.25 28.07
CA PRO A 51 -12.71 8.13 27.68
C PRO A 51 -14.03 8.54 27.00
N GLU A 52 -14.65 9.62 27.47
CA GLU A 52 -15.90 10.17 26.91
C GLU A 52 -15.75 10.77 25.53
N ALA A 53 -14.53 11.07 25.10
CA ALA A 53 -14.24 11.64 23.78
C ALA A 53 -13.89 10.57 22.73
N ARG A 54 -13.49 9.35 23.15
CA ARG A 54 -13.01 8.29 22.25
C ARG A 54 -14.07 7.88 21.23
N HIS A 55 -15.34 7.74 21.65
CA HIS A 55 -16.43 7.36 20.74
C HIS A 55 -16.71 8.42 19.67
N ARG A 56 -16.38 9.69 19.94
CA ARG A 56 -16.49 10.79 18.97
C ARG A 56 -15.30 10.90 18.03
N ARG A 57 -14.23 10.14 18.31
CA ARG A 57 -12.94 10.14 17.59
C ARG A 57 -12.22 11.49 17.59
N HIS A 58 -12.59 12.40 18.48
CA HIS A 58 -11.91 13.69 18.64
C HIS A 58 -12.03 14.23 20.05
N GLY A 59 -11.00 14.95 20.50
CA GLY A 59 -10.99 15.56 21.81
C GLY A 59 -9.61 16.16 22.15
N PRO A 60 -9.53 16.83 23.32
CA PRO A 60 -8.25 17.30 23.83
C PRO A 60 -7.33 16.12 24.13
N VAL A 61 -6.03 16.27 23.83
CA VAL A 61 -5.02 15.29 24.22
C VAL A 61 -4.71 15.48 25.71
N VAL A 62 -5.05 14.47 26.51
CA VAL A 62 -4.91 14.55 27.98
C VAL A 62 -3.55 14.07 28.49
N SER A 63 -2.84 13.28 27.69
CA SER A 63 -1.49 12.81 28.03
C SER A 63 -0.67 12.54 26.78
N LEU A 64 0.59 12.94 26.82
CA LEU A 64 1.61 12.57 25.83
C LEU A 64 2.46 11.38 26.29
N LEU A 65 2.22 10.85 27.50
CA LEU A 65 2.88 9.63 27.94
C LEU A 65 2.27 8.41 27.24
N PRO A 66 3.07 7.37 26.99
CA PRO A 66 2.51 6.12 26.48
C PRO A 66 1.45 5.60 27.43
N PRO A 67 0.25 5.27 26.96
CA PRO A 67 -0.83 4.78 27.82
C PRO A 67 -0.51 3.40 28.45
N TRP A 68 0.48 2.68 27.88
CA TRP A 68 0.93 1.38 28.40
C TRP A 68 1.98 1.49 29.51
N GLY A 69 2.59 2.69 29.75
CA GLY A 69 3.63 2.87 30.78
C GLY A 69 4.79 1.89 30.62
N ASP A 70 5.13 1.15 31.68
CA ASP A 70 6.18 0.13 31.69
C ASP A 70 5.68 -1.26 31.24
N THR A 71 4.39 -1.42 30.98
CA THR A 71 3.82 -2.69 30.49
C THR A 71 4.23 -2.91 29.02
N PRO A 72 4.64 -4.13 28.62
CA PRO A 72 4.87 -4.42 27.23
C PRO A 72 3.63 -4.06 26.39
N VAL A 73 3.82 -3.26 25.34
CA VAL A 73 2.74 -2.65 24.57
C VAL A 73 1.73 -3.69 24.05
N ILE A 74 2.21 -4.82 23.57
CA ILE A 74 1.34 -5.90 23.07
C ILE A 74 0.45 -6.45 24.19
N SER A 75 1.01 -6.76 25.35
CA SER A 75 0.26 -7.23 26.51
C SER A 75 -0.76 -6.18 26.98
N TRP A 76 -0.37 -4.91 26.95
CA TRP A 76 -1.29 -3.82 27.30
C TRP A 76 -2.44 -3.72 26.30
N ILE A 77 -2.20 -3.76 25.00
CA ILE A 77 -3.22 -3.72 23.95
C ILE A 77 -4.27 -4.80 24.20
N PHE A 78 -3.85 -6.05 24.39
CA PHE A 78 -4.75 -7.17 24.63
C PHE A 78 -5.49 -7.12 25.97
N SER A 79 -5.04 -6.31 26.93
CA SER A 79 -5.72 -6.10 28.19
C SER A 79 -6.83 -5.04 28.13
N GLN A 80 -6.92 -4.25 27.04
CA GLN A 80 -7.92 -3.19 26.95
C GLN A 80 -9.29 -3.77 26.57
N PRO A 81 -10.37 -3.46 27.34
CA PRO A 81 -11.71 -3.99 27.05
C PRO A 81 -12.22 -3.60 25.66
N GLU A 82 -11.90 -2.38 25.20
CA GLU A 82 -12.31 -1.86 23.90
C GLU A 82 -11.60 -2.57 22.73
N PHE A 83 -10.47 -3.22 23.00
CA PHE A 83 -9.70 -3.92 21.97
C PHE A 83 -10.45 -5.12 21.38
N ALA A 84 -11.37 -5.73 22.11
CA ALA A 84 -12.22 -6.81 21.59
C ALA A 84 -13.02 -6.39 20.34
N GLN A 85 -13.34 -5.10 20.20
CA GLN A 85 -14.04 -4.56 19.02
C GLN A 85 -13.10 -4.33 17.83
N VAL A 86 -11.82 -4.13 18.10
CA VAL A 86 -10.80 -3.86 17.08
C VAL A 86 -10.17 -5.15 16.56
N LEU A 87 -10.09 -6.17 17.41
CA LEU A 87 -9.44 -7.44 17.11
C LEU A 87 -9.89 -8.07 15.77
N PRO A 88 -11.20 -8.12 15.42
CA PRO A 88 -11.64 -8.64 14.15
C PRO A 88 -11.13 -7.81 12.95
N LEU A 89 -10.92 -6.51 13.14
CA LEU A 89 -10.45 -5.57 12.10
C LEU A 89 -8.95 -5.70 11.81
N LEU A 90 -8.20 -6.41 12.67
CA LEU A 90 -6.77 -6.67 12.48
C LEU A 90 -6.50 -7.87 11.58
N SER A 91 -7.54 -8.63 11.23
CA SER A 91 -7.46 -9.70 10.24
C SER A 91 -7.58 -9.12 8.84
N TYR A 92 -6.67 -9.48 7.95
CA TYR A 92 -6.63 -8.96 6.58
C TYR A 92 -6.78 -10.05 5.50
N GLU A 93 -6.72 -11.31 5.91
CA GLU A 93 -7.05 -12.50 5.12
C GLU A 93 -7.53 -13.60 6.08
N PRO A 94 -8.24 -14.64 5.58
CA PRO A 94 -8.61 -15.78 6.39
C PRO A 94 -7.38 -16.41 7.08
N GLY A 95 -7.37 -16.39 8.41
CA GLY A 95 -6.28 -16.91 9.24
C GLY A 95 -5.01 -16.05 9.27
N LYS A 96 -5.05 -14.81 8.80
CA LYS A 96 -3.93 -13.86 8.87
C LYS A 96 -4.36 -12.56 9.56
N SER A 97 -3.69 -12.25 10.64
CA SER A 97 -3.80 -10.99 11.37
C SER A 97 -2.46 -10.26 11.41
N LEU A 98 -2.47 -9.02 11.87
CA LEU A 98 -1.24 -8.26 12.09
C LEU A 98 -0.31 -9.03 13.03
N ASP A 99 0.96 -9.09 12.66
CA ASP A 99 2.02 -9.66 13.49
C ASP A 99 2.63 -8.61 14.45
N ASP A 100 3.49 -9.05 15.36
CA ASP A 100 4.16 -8.18 16.31
C ASP A 100 4.96 -7.07 15.62
N GLY A 101 5.57 -7.37 14.47
CA GLY A 101 6.30 -6.38 13.68
C GLY A 101 5.40 -5.27 13.15
N ASP A 102 4.18 -5.61 12.72
CA ASP A 102 3.18 -4.63 12.29
C ASP A 102 2.71 -3.78 13.46
N ILE A 103 2.44 -4.42 14.61
CA ILE A 103 2.04 -3.72 15.84
C ILE A 103 3.12 -2.70 16.25
N TYR A 104 4.39 -3.09 16.24
CA TYR A 104 5.50 -2.18 16.56
C TYR A 104 5.61 -1.01 15.57
N LEU A 105 5.38 -1.23 14.26
CA LEU A 105 5.37 -0.15 13.29
C LEU A 105 4.24 0.85 13.57
N VAL A 106 3.07 0.38 13.97
CA VAL A 106 1.95 1.26 14.35
C VAL A 106 2.25 2.01 15.63
N VAL A 107 2.86 1.36 16.63
CA VAL A 107 3.32 2.03 17.87
C VAL A 107 4.31 3.14 17.56
N GLN A 108 5.29 2.88 16.68
CA GLN A 108 6.22 3.91 16.23
C GLN A 108 5.50 5.08 15.54
N ALA A 109 4.43 4.81 14.80
CA ALA A 109 3.63 5.86 14.17
C ALA A 109 2.89 6.72 15.21
N VAL A 110 2.33 6.11 16.26
CA VAL A 110 1.68 6.83 17.37
C VAL A 110 2.71 7.65 18.15
N ASP A 111 3.90 7.09 18.41
CA ASP A 111 4.99 7.82 19.05
C ASP A 111 5.44 9.01 18.21
N ALA A 112 5.45 8.88 16.88
CA ALA A 112 5.73 9.98 15.97
C ALA A 112 4.69 11.11 16.12
N VAL A 113 3.39 10.80 16.23
CA VAL A 113 2.34 11.82 16.50
C VAL A 113 2.59 12.55 17.82
N ARG A 114 2.93 11.81 18.87
CA ARG A 114 3.27 12.41 20.18
C ARG A 114 4.50 13.30 20.10
N GLN A 115 5.54 12.85 19.42
CA GLN A 115 6.76 13.60 19.19
C GLN A 115 6.48 14.88 18.37
N MET A 116 5.62 14.83 17.37
CA MET A 116 5.20 16.01 16.60
C MET A 116 4.54 17.07 17.48
N ILE A 117 3.65 16.68 18.41
CA ILE A 117 3.03 17.62 19.35
C ILE A 117 4.12 18.32 20.18
N TRP A 118 5.09 17.54 20.64
CA TRP A 118 6.21 18.05 21.46
C TRP A 118 7.14 18.97 20.65
N ASP A 119 7.63 18.51 19.51
CA ASP A 119 8.62 19.24 18.69
C ASP A 119 8.07 20.55 18.14
N HIS A 120 6.79 20.55 17.76
CA HIS A 120 6.08 21.74 17.31
C HIS A 120 5.55 22.60 18.46
N ARG A 121 5.78 22.20 19.70
CA ARG A 121 5.34 22.91 20.92
C ARG A 121 3.87 23.29 20.87
N LEU A 122 3.01 22.37 20.45
CA LEU A 122 1.58 22.59 20.37
C LEU A 122 1.00 22.67 21.79
N ALA A 123 0.57 23.84 22.18
CA ALA A 123 -0.18 24.05 23.42
C ALA A 123 -1.66 23.66 23.19
N GLU A 124 -2.27 23.08 24.22
CA GLU A 124 -3.68 22.64 24.19
C GLU A 124 -3.99 21.77 22.96
N PRO A 125 -3.22 20.69 22.70
CA PRO A 125 -3.38 19.91 21.50
C PRO A 125 -4.74 19.21 21.49
N TYR A 126 -5.41 19.28 20.34
CA TYR A 126 -6.69 18.63 20.07
C TYR A 126 -6.51 17.66 18.92
N LEU A 127 -6.93 16.42 19.11
CA LEU A 127 -6.79 15.32 18.15
C LEU A 127 -8.13 15.00 17.49
N PHE A 128 -8.09 14.78 16.19
CA PHE A 128 -9.16 14.16 15.42
C PHE A 128 -8.57 12.91 14.73
N SER A 129 -9.26 11.78 14.82
CA SER A 129 -8.87 10.54 14.17
C SER A 129 -9.94 10.09 13.18
N GLU A 130 -9.55 9.56 12.03
CA GLU A 130 -10.44 9.07 10.97
C GLU A 130 -11.54 10.08 10.59
N VAL A 131 -11.13 11.32 10.32
CA VAL A 131 -12.06 12.42 10.01
C VAL A 131 -12.49 12.37 8.55
N THR A 132 -13.75 12.02 8.33
CA THR A 132 -14.35 12.09 7.00
C THR A 132 -14.84 13.50 6.68
N SER A 133 -14.41 14.05 5.57
CA SER A 133 -14.84 15.36 5.09
C SER A 133 -14.92 15.42 3.57
N VAL A 134 -15.55 16.51 3.09
CA VAL A 134 -15.76 16.79 1.67
C VAL A 134 -15.30 18.18 1.34
N LEU A 135 -14.74 18.36 0.15
CA LEU A 135 -14.39 19.68 -0.37
C LEU A 135 -15.65 20.37 -0.90
N ARG A 136 -15.98 21.52 -0.30
CA ARG A 136 -17.22 22.27 -0.55
C ARG A 136 -17.04 23.47 -1.44
N ALA A 137 -15.81 23.71 -1.93
CA ALA A 137 -15.47 24.86 -2.77
C ALA A 137 -16.49 25.05 -3.92
N ALA A 138 -16.71 26.29 -4.30
CA ALA A 138 -17.60 26.65 -5.39
C ALA A 138 -17.25 25.88 -6.67
N GLY A 139 -18.26 25.28 -7.30
CA GLY A 139 -18.07 24.45 -8.49
C GLY A 139 -17.83 22.95 -8.23
N LEU A 140 -17.68 22.51 -6.98
CA LEU A 140 -17.48 21.08 -6.64
C LEU A 140 -18.75 20.34 -6.19
N ARG A 141 -19.91 20.98 -6.31
CA ARG A 141 -21.21 20.31 -6.15
C ARG A 141 -21.78 19.92 -7.50
N SER A 142 -22.45 18.79 -7.57
CA SER A 142 -23.26 18.45 -8.72
C SER A 142 -24.52 19.32 -8.77
N SER A 143 -25.23 19.31 -9.90
CA SER A 143 -26.54 19.94 -10.02
C SER A 143 -27.58 19.33 -9.04
N ALA A 144 -27.38 18.08 -8.61
CA ALA A 144 -28.17 17.40 -7.60
C ALA A 144 -27.72 17.69 -6.16
N GLY A 145 -26.70 18.56 -5.95
CA GLY A 145 -26.18 18.92 -4.64
C GLY A 145 -25.15 17.94 -4.06
N GLU A 146 -24.78 16.88 -4.79
CA GLU A 146 -23.80 15.91 -4.34
C GLU A 146 -22.36 16.43 -4.41
N HIS A 147 -21.52 15.99 -3.49
CA HIS A 147 -20.10 16.35 -3.46
C HIS A 147 -19.28 15.47 -4.44
N TRP A 148 -18.31 16.08 -5.10
CA TRP A 148 -17.41 15.39 -6.03
C TRP A 148 -16.13 14.90 -5.38
N CYS A 149 -15.62 15.62 -4.40
CA CYS A 149 -14.34 15.33 -3.74
C CYS A 149 -14.53 15.16 -2.24
N GLY A 150 -13.97 14.11 -1.69
CA GLY A 150 -13.99 13.83 -0.26
C GLY A 150 -13.29 12.52 0.10
N GLY A 151 -12.95 12.41 1.36
CA GLY A 151 -12.25 11.27 1.91
C GLY A 151 -12.08 11.37 3.41
N THR A 152 -11.32 10.44 3.96
CA THR A 152 -11.03 10.32 5.39
C THR A 152 -9.55 10.58 5.64
N SER A 153 -9.27 11.48 6.58
CA SER A 153 -7.92 11.80 7.04
C SER A 153 -7.61 10.97 8.28
N ASP A 154 -6.46 10.30 8.32
CA ASP A 154 -6.11 9.38 9.41
C ASP A 154 -6.00 10.11 10.75
N CYS A 155 -5.33 11.26 10.77
CA CYS A 155 -5.11 12.04 11.97
C CYS A 155 -5.01 13.53 11.65
N VAL A 156 -5.71 14.36 12.41
CA VAL A 156 -5.57 15.82 12.38
C VAL A 156 -5.30 16.32 13.79
N LEU A 157 -4.24 17.10 13.93
CA LEU A 157 -3.89 17.78 15.18
C LEU A 157 -4.18 19.27 15.04
N MET A 158 -4.80 19.83 16.04
CA MET A 158 -4.95 21.28 16.20
C MET A 158 -4.26 21.69 17.51
N GLY A 159 -3.62 22.84 17.52
CA GLY A 159 -3.01 23.37 18.73
C GLY A 159 -2.52 24.80 18.51
N ARG A 160 -2.00 25.42 19.58
CA ARG A 160 -1.43 26.77 19.53
C ARG A 160 0.08 26.69 19.57
N ARG A 161 0.74 27.47 18.72
CA ARG A 161 2.18 27.71 18.73
C ARG A 161 2.43 29.19 18.60
N ASP A 162 3.11 29.78 19.59
CA ASP A 162 3.43 31.21 19.59
C ASP A 162 2.20 32.10 19.29
N ASP A 163 1.10 31.86 19.99
CA ASP A 163 -0.21 32.50 19.84
C ASP A 163 -0.92 32.32 18.49
N ARG A 164 -0.40 31.48 17.60
CA ARG A 164 -1.03 31.11 16.34
C ARG A 164 -1.66 29.73 16.43
N SER A 165 -2.82 29.58 15.86
CA SER A 165 -3.48 28.26 15.70
C SER A 165 -2.82 27.53 14.53
N VAL A 166 -2.35 26.29 14.80
CA VAL A 166 -1.71 25.43 13.80
C VAL A 166 -2.54 24.17 13.63
N MET A 167 -2.80 23.82 12.39
CA MET A 167 -3.41 22.56 11.99
C MET A 167 -2.35 21.67 11.33
N MET A 168 -2.23 20.44 11.79
CA MET A 168 -1.36 19.43 11.20
C MET A 168 -2.22 18.29 10.68
N VAL A 169 -2.16 18.02 9.37
CA VAL A 169 -2.85 16.90 8.73
C VAL A 169 -1.85 15.78 8.52
N CYS A 170 -2.06 14.67 9.20
CA CYS A 170 -1.12 13.55 9.26
C CYS A 170 -1.72 12.33 8.56
N ASP A 171 -0.90 11.64 7.79
CA ASP A 171 -1.29 10.47 7.02
C ASP A 171 -0.27 9.34 7.26
N LEU A 172 -0.77 8.17 7.65
CA LEU A 172 0.03 6.97 7.89
C LEU A 172 0.28 6.23 6.59
N LYS A 173 1.52 5.97 6.27
CA LYS A 173 1.93 5.15 5.12
C LYS A 173 2.67 3.89 5.58
N THR A 174 2.08 2.75 5.34
CA THR A 174 2.62 1.44 5.77
C THR A 174 3.54 0.80 4.73
N GLY A 175 3.62 1.37 3.52
CA GLY A 175 4.48 0.91 2.43
C GLY A 175 5.93 1.37 2.53
N ARG A 176 6.79 0.84 1.64
CA ARG A 176 8.22 1.21 1.55
C ARG A 176 8.50 2.31 0.52
N ASN A 177 7.59 2.54 -0.42
CA ASN A 177 7.73 3.60 -1.41
C ASN A 177 7.50 4.94 -0.73
N ARG A 178 8.51 5.82 -0.76
CA ARG A 178 8.44 7.12 -0.10
C ARG A 178 7.28 7.95 -0.66
N VAL A 179 6.45 8.46 0.24
CA VAL A 179 5.43 9.46 -0.03
C VAL A 179 5.93 10.79 0.52
N THR A 180 5.76 11.86 -0.24
CA THR A 180 6.17 13.20 0.18
C THR A 180 4.99 13.94 0.84
N PRO A 181 5.25 14.81 1.81
CA PRO A 181 4.18 15.49 2.56
C PRO A 181 3.46 16.59 1.73
N ASP A 182 3.97 16.97 0.58
CA ASP A 182 3.32 17.84 -0.42
C ASP A 182 2.48 17.04 -1.44
N ASP A 183 2.24 15.75 -1.20
CA ASP A 183 1.39 14.93 -2.07
C ASP A 183 -0.03 15.53 -2.16
N PRO A 184 -0.63 15.59 -3.35
CA PRO A 184 -1.98 16.11 -3.54
C PRO A 184 -3.05 15.49 -2.62
N GLN A 185 -2.87 14.26 -2.17
CA GLN A 185 -3.76 13.62 -1.18
C GLN A 185 -3.81 14.42 0.12
N LEU A 186 -2.65 14.73 0.69
CA LEU A 186 -2.56 15.43 1.97
C LEU A 186 -3.01 16.88 1.86
N LEU A 187 -2.64 17.55 0.76
CA LEU A 187 -3.07 18.92 0.49
C LEU A 187 -4.60 19.02 0.32
N LEU A 188 -5.25 17.99 -0.28
CA LEU A 188 -6.70 17.91 -0.35
C LEU A 188 -7.33 17.71 1.03
N TYR A 189 -6.75 16.85 1.87
CA TYR A 189 -7.21 16.71 3.24
C TYR A 189 -7.07 18.02 4.00
N ALA A 190 -5.96 18.74 3.85
CA ALA A 190 -5.76 20.05 4.45
C ALA A 190 -6.83 21.08 4.00
N ALA A 191 -7.12 21.14 2.70
CA ALA A 191 -8.18 22.00 2.15
C ALA A 191 -9.55 21.66 2.74
N MET A 192 -9.90 20.37 2.78
CA MET A 192 -11.19 19.91 3.33
C MET A 192 -11.32 20.19 4.83
N MET A 193 -10.24 20.02 5.60
CA MET A 193 -10.25 20.30 7.03
C MET A 193 -10.37 21.81 7.31
N LEU A 194 -9.67 22.66 6.56
CA LEU A 194 -9.83 24.10 6.66
C LEU A 194 -11.28 24.54 6.44
N GLU A 195 -11.95 23.99 5.41
CA GLU A 195 -13.36 24.28 5.17
C GLU A 195 -14.27 23.70 6.27
N ALA A 196 -14.02 22.45 6.70
CA ALA A 196 -14.83 21.80 7.72
C ALA A 196 -14.78 22.54 9.06
N PHE A 197 -13.61 22.98 9.48
CA PHE A 197 -13.45 23.68 10.76
C PHE A 197 -13.89 25.14 10.73
N SER A 198 -13.86 25.80 9.58
CA SER A 198 -14.39 27.15 9.45
C SER A 198 -15.93 27.21 9.52
N VAL A 199 -16.61 26.11 9.20
CA VAL A 199 -18.09 26.01 9.16
C VAL A 199 -18.66 25.26 10.36
N SER A 200 -17.85 24.43 11.05
CA SER A 200 -18.30 23.64 12.19
C SER A 200 -18.51 24.54 13.41
N GLY A 201 -19.58 24.28 14.15
CA GLY A 201 -19.95 25.00 15.39
C GLY A 201 -19.03 24.68 16.58
N PHE A 202 -17.71 24.57 16.35
CA PHE A 202 -16.75 24.56 17.45
C PHE A 202 -16.72 25.95 18.08
N ASP A 203 -16.82 26.00 19.39
CA ASP A 203 -16.71 27.24 20.16
C ASP A 203 -15.44 27.16 21.04
N PRO A 204 -14.40 27.95 20.79
CA PRO A 204 -14.25 28.90 19.68
C PRO A 204 -14.05 28.23 18.31
N PRO A 205 -14.35 28.93 17.19
CA PRO A 205 -14.09 28.40 15.86
C PRO A 205 -12.62 28.00 15.72
N LEU A 206 -12.36 26.77 15.24
CA LEU A 206 -11.01 26.27 15.02
C LEU A 206 -10.46 26.86 13.70
N ALA A 207 -10.12 28.14 13.71
CA ALA A 207 -9.41 28.77 12.60
C ALA A 207 -7.93 28.44 12.69
N ALA A 208 -7.31 27.98 11.60
CA ALA A 208 -5.89 27.72 11.54
C ALA A 208 -5.16 28.88 10.86
N ASP A 209 -4.19 29.48 11.56
CA ASP A 209 -3.28 30.49 11.01
C ASP A 209 -2.14 29.87 10.18
N GLY A 210 -1.87 28.58 10.42
CA GLY A 210 -0.88 27.81 9.72
C GLY A 210 -1.33 26.35 9.51
N VAL A 211 -0.98 25.81 8.36
CA VAL A 211 -1.29 24.42 7.99
C VAL A 211 -0.03 23.68 7.65
N VAL A 212 0.12 22.50 8.23
CA VAL A 212 1.23 21.58 7.99
C VAL A 212 0.66 20.24 7.59
N THR A 213 1.18 19.65 6.52
CA THR A 213 0.94 18.25 6.21
C THR A 213 2.12 17.40 6.68
N ALA A 214 1.84 16.20 7.16
CA ALA A 214 2.84 15.29 7.66
C ALA A 214 2.58 13.86 7.13
N VAL A 215 3.64 13.22 6.64
CA VAL A 215 3.63 11.79 6.33
C VAL A 215 4.35 11.06 7.44
N ILE A 216 3.68 10.07 8.03
CA ILE A 216 4.24 9.16 9.01
C ILE A 216 4.45 7.82 8.30
N GLN A 217 5.71 7.46 8.07
CA GLN A 217 6.07 6.27 7.29
C GLN A 217 7.21 5.49 7.97
N PRO A 218 6.90 4.64 8.98
CA PRO A 218 7.91 3.98 9.83
C PRO A 218 8.93 3.12 9.07
N LYS A 219 8.58 2.62 7.86
CA LYS A 219 9.47 1.80 7.02
C LYS A 219 10.45 2.62 6.16
N VAL A 220 10.48 3.96 6.32
CA VAL A 220 11.31 4.88 5.53
C VAL A 220 12.13 5.78 6.46
N THR A 221 13.31 6.19 6.04
CA THR A 221 14.17 7.10 6.83
C THR A 221 14.29 8.47 6.13
N PRO A 222 13.99 9.60 6.80
CA PRO A 222 13.39 9.69 8.13
C PRO A 222 11.93 9.18 8.13
N PRO A 223 11.42 8.67 9.29
CA PRO A 223 10.08 8.08 9.37
C PRO A 223 8.96 9.12 9.34
N VAL A 224 9.28 10.38 9.53
CA VAL A 224 8.33 11.50 9.47
C VAL A 224 8.89 12.58 8.54
N SER A 225 8.02 13.14 7.73
CA SER A 225 8.34 14.28 6.87
C SER A 225 7.21 15.30 6.91
N PHE A 226 7.55 16.59 6.77
CA PHE A 226 6.63 17.71 6.91
C PHE A 226 6.66 18.62 5.70
N HIS A 227 5.52 19.27 5.43
CA HIS A 227 5.39 20.36 4.47
C HIS A 227 4.49 21.45 5.06
N SER A 228 4.96 22.71 5.01
CA SER A 228 4.16 23.86 5.41
C SER A 228 3.36 24.38 4.21
N CYS A 229 2.05 24.24 4.26
CA CYS A 229 1.17 24.59 3.16
C CYS A 229 0.93 26.11 3.13
N SER A 230 1.17 26.72 1.99
CA SER A 230 0.77 28.11 1.78
C SER A 230 -0.71 28.21 1.34
N PRO A 231 -1.43 29.30 1.68
CA PRO A 231 -2.78 29.52 1.19
C PRO A 231 -2.89 29.49 -0.34
N THR A 232 -1.87 30.00 -1.02
CA THR A 232 -1.81 30.00 -2.49
C THR A 232 -1.73 28.58 -3.05
N GLU A 233 -0.91 27.72 -2.44
CA GLU A 233 -0.78 26.32 -2.85
C GLU A 233 -2.10 25.56 -2.71
N ILE A 234 -2.77 25.69 -1.57
CA ILE A 234 -4.09 25.09 -1.33
C ILE A 234 -5.12 25.62 -2.32
N SER A 235 -5.16 26.93 -2.54
CA SER A 235 -6.08 27.57 -3.50
C SER A 235 -5.85 27.08 -4.93
N THR A 236 -4.60 26.96 -5.37
CA THR A 236 -4.23 26.44 -6.68
C THR A 236 -4.68 25.00 -6.84
N LEU A 237 -4.43 24.16 -5.84
CA LEU A 237 -4.88 22.78 -5.84
C LEU A 237 -6.40 22.66 -5.98
N VAL A 238 -7.16 23.46 -5.22
CA VAL A 238 -8.63 23.47 -5.30
C VAL A 238 -9.10 23.87 -6.71
N GLN A 239 -8.46 24.84 -7.33
CA GLN A 239 -8.75 25.24 -8.72
C GLN A 239 -8.46 24.09 -9.70
N ASP A 240 -7.38 23.33 -9.49
CA ASP A 240 -7.08 22.17 -10.30
C ASP A 240 -8.13 21.06 -10.17
N VAL A 241 -8.63 20.83 -8.95
CA VAL A 241 -9.75 19.90 -8.71
C VAL A 241 -11.02 20.35 -9.46
N VAL A 242 -11.37 21.63 -9.37
CA VAL A 242 -12.52 22.21 -10.11
C VAL A 242 -12.34 22.02 -11.62
N ARG A 243 -11.13 22.23 -12.14
CA ARG A 243 -10.80 22.05 -13.56
C ARG A 243 -10.99 20.61 -14.00
N VAL A 244 -10.51 19.64 -13.21
CA VAL A 244 -10.71 18.21 -13.48
C VAL A 244 -12.18 17.86 -13.45
N LYS A 245 -12.91 18.31 -12.41
CA LYS A 245 -14.37 18.10 -12.29
C LYS A 245 -15.10 18.61 -13.52
N THR A 246 -14.84 19.83 -13.93
CA THR A 246 -15.47 20.46 -15.11
C THR A 246 -15.21 19.67 -16.40
N ALA A 247 -14.00 19.10 -16.53
CA ALA A 247 -13.65 18.29 -17.70
C ALA A 247 -14.41 16.95 -17.77
N ILE A 248 -14.89 16.44 -16.66
CA ILE A 248 -15.52 15.09 -16.57
C ILE A 248 -17.01 15.10 -16.24
N GLU A 249 -17.58 16.19 -15.69
CA GLU A 249 -18.92 16.21 -15.10
C GLU A 249 -20.05 15.86 -16.07
N GLN A 250 -19.85 16.12 -17.37
CA GLN A 250 -20.84 15.80 -18.41
C GLN A 250 -20.55 14.49 -19.15
N ARG A 251 -19.62 13.70 -18.62
CA ARG A 251 -19.16 12.46 -19.23
C ARG A 251 -19.69 11.25 -18.49
N ASP A 252 -19.99 10.21 -19.24
CA ASP A 252 -20.31 8.91 -18.66
C ASP A 252 -19.03 8.22 -18.19
N LEU A 253 -18.74 8.29 -16.89
CA LEU A 253 -17.55 7.67 -16.27
C LEU A 253 -17.65 6.13 -16.24
N SER A 254 -18.83 5.54 -16.44
CA SER A 254 -18.97 4.09 -16.55
C SER A 254 -18.53 3.59 -17.93
N SER A 255 -18.42 4.48 -18.90
CA SER A 255 -17.83 4.18 -20.21
C SER A 255 -16.36 3.80 -20.07
N ASN A 256 -15.99 2.65 -20.60
CA ASN A 256 -14.60 2.21 -20.65
C ASN A 256 -13.76 2.96 -21.72
N THR A 257 -14.30 4.00 -22.33
CA THR A 257 -13.66 4.73 -23.44
C THR A 257 -13.55 6.21 -23.12
N PRO A 258 -12.52 6.63 -22.36
CA PRO A 258 -12.30 8.04 -22.08
C PRO A 258 -11.95 8.81 -23.34
N PRO A 259 -12.40 10.06 -23.47
CA PRO A 259 -11.95 10.96 -24.52
C PRO A 259 -10.42 11.09 -24.54
N ARG A 260 -9.83 11.10 -25.74
CA ARG A 260 -8.36 11.08 -25.89
C ARG A 260 -7.71 12.33 -25.31
N GLU A 261 -8.40 13.47 -25.32
CA GLU A 261 -7.94 14.73 -24.74
C GLU A 261 -7.81 14.70 -23.22
N LEU A 262 -8.45 13.75 -22.52
CA LEU A 262 -8.32 13.55 -21.07
C LEU A 262 -7.20 12.60 -20.69
N LEU A 263 -6.61 11.91 -21.66
CA LEU A 263 -5.55 10.94 -21.42
C LEU A 263 -4.18 11.63 -21.42
N ARG A 264 -3.40 11.33 -20.40
CA ARG A 264 -2.00 11.76 -20.26
C ARG A 264 -1.18 10.58 -19.77
N ALA A 265 -0.06 10.30 -20.42
CA ALA A 265 0.91 9.33 -19.92
C ALA A 265 1.89 9.98 -18.95
N GLY A 266 2.41 9.19 -18.01
CA GLY A 266 3.40 9.63 -17.04
C GLY A 266 3.59 8.60 -15.91
N THR A 267 4.32 8.98 -14.87
CA THR A 267 4.65 8.09 -13.72
C THR A 267 3.42 7.54 -13.00
N HIS A 268 2.30 8.27 -13.01
CA HIS A 268 1.02 7.84 -12.44
C HIS A 268 0.40 6.63 -13.17
N CYS A 269 0.85 6.30 -14.39
CA CYS A 269 0.39 5.13 -15.13
C CYS A 269 0.79 3.81 -14.46
N GLN A 270 1.83 3.81 -13.63
CA GLN A 270 2.28 2.62 -12.89
C GLN A 270 1.14 1.96 -12.09
N TYR A 271 0.24 2.77 -11.51
CA TYR A 271 -0.89 2.30 -10.70
C TYR A 271 -2.24 2.48 -11.40
N CYS A 272 -2.24 2.76 -12.71
CA CYS A 272 -3.47 2.97 -13.46
C CYS A 272 -4.03 1.63 -13.96
N ARG A 273 -5.28 1.33 -13.60
CA ARG A 273 -5.95 0.09 -14.03
C ARG A 273 -6.21 0.00 -15.53
N ARG A 274 -6.23 1.15 -16.22
CA ARG A 274 -6.37 1.21 -17.68
C ARG A 274 -5.05 1.04 -18.42
N ARG A 275 -3.93 0.96 -17.74
CA ARG A 275 -2.59 0.98 -18.36
C ARG A 275 -2.49 0.06 -19.58
N GLU A 276 -2.97 -1.17 -19.46
CA GLU A 276 -2.86 -2.22 -20.50
C GLU A 276 -3.64 -1.90 -21.77
N VAL A 277 -4.70 -1.09 -21.68
CA VAL A 277 -5.59 -0.73 -22.81
C VAL A 277 -5.56 0.77 -23.13
N CYS A 278 -4.65 1.52 -22.50
CA CYS A 278 -4.60 2.97 -22.65
C CYS A 278 -3.82 3.39 -23.90
N PRO A 279 -4.43 4.08 -24.88
CA PRO A 279 -3.72 4.49 -26.06
C PRO A 279 -2.62 5.52 -25.78
N ALA A 280 -2.82 6.45 -24.84
CA ALA A 280 -1.79 7.42 -24.49
C ALA A 280 -0.57 6.76 -23.84
N TYR A 281 -0.78 5.73 -23.00
CA TYR A 281 0.33 4.97 -22.42
C TYR A 281 1.07 4.16 -23.52
N ALA A 282 0.35 3.51 -24.42
CA ALA A 282 0.95 2.79 -25.54
C ALA A 282 1.77 3.71 -26.46
N ASP A 283 1.24 4.90 -26.76
CA ASP A 283 1.95 5.90 -27.58
C ASP A 283 3.21 6.44 -26.86
N ASP A 284 3.13 6.61 -25.54
CA ASP A 284 4.29 7.02 -24.73
C ASP A 284 5.36 5.94 -24.66
N GLN A 285 4.97 4.69 -24.43
CA GLN A 285 5.90 3.56 -24.45
C GLN A 285 6.58 3.42 -25.83
N ARG A 286 5.84 3.57 -26.92
CA ARG A 286 6.41 3.53 -28.27
C ARG A 286 7.43 4.63 -28.48
N ARG A 287 7.12 5.89 -28.11
CA ARG A 287 8.06 7.01 -28.21
C ARG A 287 9.33 6.77 -27.39
N ASN A 288 9.18 6.29 -26.17
CA ASN A 288 10.33 5.99 -25.30
C ASN A 288 11.20 4.87 -25.89
N MET A 289 10.58 3.86 -26.50
CA MET A 289 11.31 2.78 -27.21
C MET A 289 11.97 3.30 -28.48
N GLU A 290 11.30 4.15 -29.26
CA GLU A 290 11.86 4.79 -30.44
C GLU A 290 13.03 5.68 -30.07
N LEU A 291 12.95 6.47 -29.00
CA LEU A 291 14.07 7.26 -28.50
C LEU A 291 15.24 6.38 -28.05
N ALA A 292 14.97 5.28 -27.32
CA ALA A 292 16.00 4.35 -26.89
C ALA A 292 16.72 3.67 -28.07
N VAL A 293 16.01 3.43 -29.17
CA VAL A 293 16.57 2.81 -30.40
C VAL A 293 17.22 3.86 -31.32
N TRP A 294 16.64 5.07 -31.39
CA TRP A 294 17.08 6.12 -32.35
C TRP A 294 18.24 6.95 -31.83
N GLU A 295 18.40 7.11 -30.51
CA GLU A 295 19.58 7.78 -29.92
C GLU A 295 20.84 6.88 -29.93
N ALA A 296 20.71 5.62 -30.33
CA ALA A 296 21.86 4.76 -30.62
C ALA A 296 22.48 5.15 -31.95
N PRO A 297 23.74 5.57 -32.03
CA PRO A 297 24.36 6.04 -33.27
C PRO A 297 24.52 4.89 -34.26
N GLY A 298 23.75 4.90 -35.37
CA GLY A 298 23.89 4.02 -36.55
C GLY A 298 23.15 2.69 -36.43
N PRO A 299 23.21 1.83 -37.48
CA PRO A 299 22.47 0.58 -37.58
C PRO A 299 22.99 -0.54 -36.67
N GLN A 300 23.83 -0.23 -35.71
CA GLN A 300 24.29 -1.16 -34.69
C GLN A 300 23.25 -1.25 -33.58
N ILE A 301 22.64 -2.41 -33.47
CA ILE A 301 21.60 -2.75 -32.50
C ILE A 301 22.14 -2.78 -31.05
N LEU A 302 23.42 -2.60 -30.84
CA LEU A 302 24.07 -2.52 -29.56
C LEU A 302 24.81 -1.19 -29.42
N PRO A 303 24.59 -0.44 -28.34
CA PRO A 303 25.45 0.71 -28.03
C PRO A 303 26.91 0.28 -27.89
N ALA A 304 27.85 1.23 -27.90
CA ALA A 304 29.23 0.97 -27.56
C ALA A 304 29.34 0.09 -26.29
N PRO A 305 30.38 -0.73 -26.15
CA PRO A 305 30.58 -1.50 -24.94
C PRO A 305 30.37 -0.60 -23.71
N VAL A 306 29.62 -1.05 -22.72
CA VAL A 306 29.28 -0.24 -21.54
C VAL A 306 30.48 0.42 -20.89
N MET A 307 31.66 -0.24 -21.00
CA MET A 307 32.94 0.27 -20.49
C MET A 307 33.44 1.51 -21.25
N ASP A 308 33.03 1.70 -22.50
CA ASP A 308 33.45 2.78 -23.38
C ASP A 308 32.46 3.96 -23.39
N MET A 309 31.32 3.84 -22.65
CA MET A 309 30.32 4.88 -22.57
C MET A 309 30.73 5.99 -21.61
N SER A 310 30.43 7.21 -21.98
CA SER A 310 30.54 8.35 -21.08
C SER A 310 29.52 8.23 -19.91
N VAL A 311 29.80 8.89 -18.81
CA VAL A 311 28.87 8.93 -17.63
C VAL A 311 27.52 9.49 -18.04
N GLU A 312 27.47 10.46 -18.94
CA GLU A 312 26.22 11.07 -19.43
C GLU A 312 25.38 10.07 -20.25
N GLU A 313 26.00 9.26 -21.11
CA GLU A 313 25.33 8.18 -21.84
C GLU A 313 24.83 7.10 -20.89
N LEU A 314 25.65 6.67 -19.92
CA LEU A 314 25.23 5.71 -18.90
C LEU A 314 24.03 6.19 -18.11
N LEU A 315 23.98 7.47 -17.72
CA LEU A 315 22.83 8.05 -17.02
C LEU A 315 21.57 8.08 -17.89
N LYS A 316 21.68 8.37 -19.18
CA LYS A 316 20.54 8.31 -20.12
C LYS A 316 19.97 6.90 -20.22
N PHE A 317 20.82 5.88 -20.38
CA PHE A 317 20.37 4.49 -20.43
C PHE A 317 19.79 4.03 -19.09
N ASN A 318 20.41 4.39 -17.97
CA ASN A 318 19.91 4.06 -16.65
C ASN A 318 18.52 4.67 -16.38
N ALA A 319 18.25 5.87 -16.89
CA ALA A 319 16.93 6.50 -16.77
C ALA A 319 15.83 5.77 -17.56
N LEU A 320 16.18 4.97 -18.59
CA LEU A 320 15.24 4.17 -19.37
C LEU A 320 14.90 2.81 -18.71
N GLU A 321 15.73 2.35 -17.76
CA GLU A 321 15.57 1.04 -17.13
C GLU A 321 14.15 0.77 -16.62
N PRO A 322 13.49 1.66 -15.82
CA PRO A 322 12.15 1.40 -15.32
C PRO A 322 11.10 1.26 -16.45
N VAL A 323 11.27 2.03 -17.53
CA VAL A 323 10.36 2.02 -18.68
C VAL A 323 10.48 0.71 -19.44
N VAL A 324 11.71 0.28 -19.71
CA VAL A 324 11.99 -0.97 -20.41
C VAL A 324 11.55 -2.18 -19.60
N GLN A 325 11.86 -2.21 -18.31
CA GLN A 325 11.43 -3.29 -17.41
C GLN A 325 9.90 -3.40 -17.36
N GLN A 326 9.21 -2.26 -17.27
CA GLN A 326 7.75 -2.26 -17.23
C GLN A 326 7.14 -2.75 -18.54
N PHE A 327 7.67 -2.32 -19.68
CA PHE A 327 7.23 -2.79 -20.99
C PHE A 327 7.42 -4.31 -21.14
N LEU A 328 8.59 -4.84 -20.78
CA LEU A 328 8.85 -6.27 -20.83
C LEU A 328 7.92 -7.06 -19.90
N ALA A 329 7.62 -6.52 -18.72
CA ALA A 329 6.64 -7.13 -17.80
C ALA A 329 5.23 -7.17 -18.41
N ASP A 330 4.80 -6.12 -19.09
CA ASP A 330 3.49 -6.07 -19.74
C ASP A 330 3.41 -7.03 -20.95
N VAL A 331 4.49 -7.14 -21.72
CA VAL A 331 4.62 -8.16 -22.81
C VAL A 331 4.49 -9.58 -22.23
N GLN A 332 5.16 -9.86 -21.13
CA GLN A 332 5.10 -11.18 -20.50
C GLN A 332 3.71 -11.51 -19.98
N LYS A 333 3.03 -10.55 -19.36
CA LYS A 333 1.62 -10.70 -18.93
C LYS A 333 0.69 -11.01 -20.10
N GLU A 334 0.84 -10.29 -21.21
CA GLU A 334 0.03 -10.51 -22.40
C GLU A 334 0.27 -11.89 -23.02
N LEU A 335 1.52 -12.35 -23.07
CA LEU A 335 1.85 -13.71 -23.53
C LEU A 335 1.19 -14.76 -22.63
N ILE A 336 1.26 -14.62 -21.31
CA ILE A 336 0.61 -15.51 -20.36
C ILE A 336 -0.91 -15.49 -20.59
N ARG A 337 -1.53 -14.31 -20.71
CA ARG A 337 -2.96 -14.14 -20.95
C ARG A 337 -3.43 -14.83 -22.26
N ARG A 338 -2.63 -14.72 -23.32
CA ARG A 338 -2.90 -15.43 -24.58
C ARG A 338 -2.77 -16.94 -24.43
N ALA A 339 -1.75 -17.40 -23.72
CA ALA A 339 -1.56 -18.83 -23.46
C ALA A 339 -2.71 -19.42 -22.65
N HIS A 340 -3.22 -18.70 -21.62
CA HIS A 340 -4.42 -19.08 -20.87
C HIS A 340 -5.67 -19.20 -21.77
N ARG A 341 -5.77 -18.40 -22.83
CA ARG A 341 -6.86 -18.49 -23.82
C ARG A 341 -6.64 -19.57 -24.87
N GLY A 342 -5.66 -20.45 -24.68
CA GLY A 342 -5.36 -21.53 -25.60
C GLY A 342 -4.49 -21.16 -26.81
N VAL A 343 -4.01 -19.90 -26.86
CA VAL A 343 -3.09 -19.52 -27.95
C VAL A 343 -1.72 -20.17 -27.73
N ARG A 344 -1.29 -20.98 -28.69
CA ARG A 344 0.04 -21.61 -28.65
C ARG A 344 1.13 -20.54 -28.82
N ILE A 345 2.00 -20.42 -27.83
CA ILE A 345 3.17 -19.54 -27.88
C ILE A 345 4.38 -20.37 -28.31
N PRO A 346 4.96 -20.14 -29.50
CA PRO A 346 6.08 -20.94 -29.99
C PRO A 346 7.25 -20.94 -29.00
N GLY A 347 7.78 -22.13 -28.72
CA GLY A 347 8.92 -22.31 -27.80
C GLY A 347 8.62 -22.11 -26.31
N LYS A 348 7.36 -21.87 -25.93
CA LYS A 348 6.96 -21.62 -24.53
C LYS A 348 5.85 -22.62 -24.11
N LYS A 349 5.77 -22.90 -22.82
CA LYS A 349 4.68 -23.65 -22.20
C LYS A 349 4.26 -23.01 -20.86
N LEU A 350 3.02 -23.28 -20.44
CA LEU A 350 2.53 -22.92 -19.12
C LEU A 350 2.97 -23.99 -18.11
N VAL A 351 3.50 -23.56 -16.98
CA VAL A 351 3.84 -24.42 -15.84
C VAL A 351 3.36 -23.78 -14.55
N ALA A 352 3.09 -24.60 -13.53
CA ALA A 352 2.74 -24.11 -12.21
C ALA A 352 3.84 -23.23 -11.63
N SER A 353 3.45 -22.10 -11.04
CA SER A 353 4.32 -21.22 -10.26
C SER A 353 4.10 -21.53 -8.79
N PHE A 354 5.16 -21.96 -8.11
CA PHE A 354 5.12 -22.29 -6.69
C PHE A 354 5.52 -21.07 -5.84
N GLY A 355 4.87 -20.90 -4.70
CA GLY A 355 5.26 -19.94 -3.68
C GLY A 355 6.49 -20.37 -2.89
N ASN A 356 6.81 -19.60 -1.85
CA ASN A 356 7.81 -20.03 -0.88
C ASN A 356 7.33 -21.28 -0.15
N ARG A 357 8.31 -22.08 0.31
CA ARG A 357 8.01 -23.23 1.16
C ARG A 357 7.43 -22.74 2.50
N GLU A 358 6.36 -23.38 2.93
CA GLU A 358 5.66 -23.09 4.17
C GLU A 358 5.64 -24.37 5.04
N TRP A 359 5.54 -24.21 6.36
CA TRP A 359 5.39 -25.36 7.23
C TRP A 359 4.02 -26.00 7.04
N HIS A 360 4.01 -27.32 6.92
CA HIS A 360 2.78 -28.13 6.82
C HIS A 360 2.37 -28.56 8.23
N LEU A 361 1.72 -27.68 8.95
CA LEU A 361 1.23 -27.87 10.32
C LEU A 361 -0.27 -27.60 10.37
N GLU A 362 -0.92 -27.98 11.47
CA GLU A 362 -2.32 -27.68 11.71
C GLU A 362 -2.56 -26.16 11.66
N LYS A 363 -3.72 -25.78 11.10
CA LYS A 363 -4.09 -24.36 11.01
C LYS A 363 -4.40 -23.82 12.41
N GLY A 364 -4.02 -22.58 12.67
CA GLY A 364 -4.35 -21.86 13.90
C GLY A 364 -3.37 -22.04 15.06
N LEU A 365 -2.23 -22.70 14.84
CA LEU A 365 -1.17 -22.76 15.85
C LEU A 365 -0.51 -21.39 16.04
N THR A 366 -0.29 -21.01 17.31
CA THR A 366 0.55 -19.83 17.63
C THR A 366 2.01 -20.09 17.25
N GLY A 367 2.83 -19.02 17.17
CA GLY A 367 4.26 -19.16 16.88
C GLY A 367 4.98 -20.13 17.83
N GLU A 368 4.68 -20.09 19.13
CA GLU A 368 5.24 -20.99 20.14
C GLU A 368 4.79 -22.45 19.93
N GLN A 369 3.51 -22.66 19.63
CA GLN A 369 2.98 -23.99 19.34
C GLN A 369 3.61 -24.58 18.07
N MET A 370 3.84 -23.75 17.04
CA MET A 370 4.55 -24.18 15.82
C MET A 370 6.00 -24.56 16.13
N VAL A 371 6.72 -23.75 16.92
CA VAL A 371 8.09 -24.08 17.35
C VAL A 371 8.12 -25.39 18.12
N TYR A 372 7.19 -25.59 19.06
CA TYR A 372 7.09 -26.81 19.82
C TYR A 372 6.84 -28.04 18.93
N ALA A 373 5.86 -27.95 18.02
CA ALA A 373 5.53 -29.04 17.09
C ALA A 373 6.74 -29.42 16.18
N LEU A 374 7.44 -28.39 15.65
CA LEU A 374 8.63 -28.61 14.82
C LEU A 374 9.80 -29.18 15.63
N SER A 375 9.98 -28.73 16.85
CA SER A 375 11.01 -29.22 17.78
C SER A 375 10.80 -30.73 18.05
N GLN A 376 9.58 -31.15 18.32
CA GLN A 376 9.23 -32.57 18.52
C GLN A 376 9.42 -33.36 17.24
N ALA A 377 8.91 -32.90 16.11
CA ALA A 377 8.96 -33.63 14.84
C ALA A 377 10.39 -33.85 14.32
N LEU A 378 11.30 -32.91 14.56
CA LEU A 378 12.70 -32.97 14.11
C LEU A 378 13.66 -33.43 15.20
N SER A 379 13.18 -33.61 16.42
CA SER A 379 14.01 -33.98 17.60
C SER A 379 15.18 -33.00 17.81
N VAL A 380 14.93 -31.69 17.61
CA VAL A 380 15.93 -30.63 17.80
C VAL A 380 15.42 -29.61 18.81
N PRO A 381 16.33 -28.94 19.56
CA PRO A 381 15.90 -27.96 20.55
C PRO A 381 15.16 -26.78 19.93
N PRO A 382 14.20 -26.15 20.65
CA PRO A 382 13.37 -25.05 20.14
C PRO A 382 14.17 -23.87 19.59
N GLU A 383 15.36 -23.62 20.11
CA GLU A 383 16.24 -22.50 19.71
C GLU A 383 16.71 -22.59 18.24
N VAL A 384 16.57 -23.77 17.61
CA VAL A 384 16.85 -23.92 16.18
C VAL A 384 15.80 -23.25 15.33
N PHE A 385 14.58 -23.06 15.85
CA PHE A 385 13.44 -22.55 15.09
C PHE A 385 13.20 -21.07 15.30
N ALA A 386 13.42 -20.54 16.50
CA ALA A 386 12.99 -19.19 16.77
C ALA A 386 13.71 -18.50 17.92
N GLU A 387 13.63 -17.17 17.90
CA GLU A 387 13.67 -16.32 19.08
C GLU A 387 12.25 -15.95 19.55
N THR A 388 11.27 -15.76 18.64
CA THR A 388 9.88 -15.38 18.98
C THR A 388 8.82 -15.90 17.99
N SER A 389 9.20 -16.41 16.82
CA SER A 389 8.29 -17.00 15.82
C SER A 389 8.99 -18.11 15.04
N ALA A 390 8.24 -19.06 14.49
CA ALA A 390 8.85 -20.15 13.72
C ALA A 390 9.63 -19.61 12.52
N ALA A 391 10.93 -19.90 12.48
CA ALA A 391 11.77 -19.56 11.35
C ALA A 391 11.26 -20.22 10.06
N THR A 392 11.55 -19.61 8.90
CA THR A 392 11.17 -20.23 7.62
C THR A 392 11.90 -21.57 7.41
N PRO A 393 11.33 -22.51 6.62
CA PRO A 393 12.00 -23.77 6.34
C PRO A 393 13.44 -23.63 5.85
N ALA A 394 13.72 -22.63 5.00
CA ALA A 394 15.06 -22.36 4.51
C ALA A 394 16.02 -21.87 5.60
N GLU A 395 15.52 -21.09 6.56
CA GLU A 395 16.29 -20.63 7.71
C GLU A 395 16.64 -21.80 8.65
N VAL A 396 15.67 -22.68 8.89
CA VAL A 396 15.88 -23.88 9.71
C VAL A 396 16.90 -24.80 9.07
N GLU A 397 16.81 -25.07 7.76
CA GLU A 397 17.83 -25.84 7.04
C GLU A 397 19.22 -25.24 7.23
N ARG A 398 19.37 -23.92 7.12
CA ARG A 398 20.66 -23.24 7.33
C ARG A 398 21.17 -23.40 8.77
N ARG A 399 20.29 -23.31 9.76
CA ARG A 399 20.64 -23.51 11.18
C ARG A 399 21.01 -24.96 11.47
N LEU A 400 20.32 -25.92 10.88
CA LEU A 400 20.64 -27.36 11.00
C LEU A 400 22.02 -27.65 10.40
N MET A 401 22.33 -27.13 9.21
CA MET A 401 23.66 -27.23 8.61
C MET A 401 24.75 -26.65 9.52
N ALA A 402 24.53 -25.44 10.04
CA ALA A 402 25.50 -24.75 10.86
C ALA A 402 25.73 -25.42 12.23
N ARG A 403 24.67 -25.92 12.87
CA ARG A 403 24.74 -26.47 14.24
C ARG A 403 25.13 -27.94 14.27
N TYR A 404 24.70 -28.72 13.28
CA TYR A 404 24.88 -30.18 13.25
C TYR A 404 25.79 -30.66 12.11
N GLY A 405 26.36 -29.75 11.32
CA GLY A 405 27.28 -30.09 10.23
C GLY A 405 26.63 -30.84 9.06
N LEU A 406 25.30 -30.80 8.94
CA LEU A 406 24.56 -31.47 7.87
C LEU A 406 24.90 -30.89 6.51
N LYS A 407 24.94 -31.75 5.49
CA LYS A 407 24.98 -31.29 4.10
C LYS A 407 23.60 -30.75 3.72
N ARG A 408 23.57 -29.84 2.71
CA ARG A 408 22.33 -29.21 2.25
C ARG A 408 21.22 -30.20 1.94
N ARG A 409 21.56 -31.34 1.28
CA ARG A 409 20.60 -32.37 0.95
C ARG A 409 20.00 -33.03 2.20
N GLU A 410 20.82 -33.31 3.19
CA GLU A 410 20.41 -33.93 4.46
C GLU A 410 19.51 -32.98 5.26
N ALA A 411 19.83 -31.71 5.30
CA ALA A 411 19.00 -30.69 5.95
C ALA A 411 17.64 -30.52 5.24
N THR A 412 17.63 -30.54 3.91
CA THR A 412 16.40 -30.46 3.12
C THR A 412 15.53 -31.71 3.29
N GLU A 413 16.12 -32.89 3.32
CA GLU A 413 15.40 -34.14 3.57
C GLU A 413 14.83 -34.19 5.00
N ALA A 414 15.55 -33.67 5.99
CA ALA A 414 15.08 -33.61 7.39
C ALA A 414 13.80 -32.82 7.56
N VAL A 415 13.64 -31.70 6.84
CA VAL A 415 12.45 -30.86 6.92
C VAL A 415 11.38 -31.22 5.88
N GLY A 416 11.69 -32.05 4.90
CA GLY A 416 10.89 -32.27 3.70
C GLY A 416 9.44 -32.65 3.96
N ASN A 417 9.18 -33.54 4.93
CA ASN A 417 7.81 -33.97 5.28
C ASN A 417 7.00 -32.92 6.06
N LEU A 418 7.65 -31.86 6.56
CA LEU A 418 7.04 -30.77 7.33
C LEU A 418 6.80 -29.53 6.49
N VAL A 419 7.19 -29.57 5.21
CA VAL A 419 7.14 -28.43 4.30
C VAL A 419 6.19 -28.72 3.16
N THR A 420 5.35 -27.74 2.86
CA THR A 420 4.52 -27.74 1.66
C THR A 420 4.83 -26.51 0.80
N THR A 421 4.58 -26.64 -0.49
CA THR A 421 4.67 -25.53 -1.43
C THR A 421 3.32 -25.36 -2.10
N ARG A 422 2.69 -24.20 -1.90
CA ARG A 422 1.43 -23.92 -2.56
C ARG A 422 1.67 -23.43 -3.99
N VAL A 423 0.86 -23.92 -4.91
CA VAL A 423 0.78 -23.34 -6.26
C VAL A 423 0.16 -21.95 -6.14
N ARG A 424 0.89 -20.91 -6.55
CA ARG A 424 0.42 -19.51 -6.53
C ARG A 424 -0.05 -19.01 -7.89
N GLY A 425 0.07 -19.85 -8.92
CA GLY A 425 -0.33 -19.49 -10.28
C GLY A 425 0.38 -20.32 -11.32
N VAL A 426 0.39 -19.84 -12.54
CA VAL A 426 1.11 -20.44 -13.66
C VAL A 426 2.09 -19.42 -14.26
N ARG A 427 3.14 -19.90 -14.87
CA ARG A 427 4.13 -19.08 -15.58
C ARG A 427 4.42 -19.64 -16.95
N LEU A 428 4.75 -18.77 -17.90
CA LEU A 428 5.24 -19.15 -19.20
C LEU A 428 6.77 -19.29 -19.14
N CYS A 429 7.28 -20.44 -19.56
CA CYS A 429 8.71 -20.71 -19.61
C CYS A 429 9.10 -21.35 -20.94
N ASP A 430 10.39 -21.52 -21.17
CA ASP A 430 10.89 -22.20 -22.38
C ASP A 430 10.40 -23.66 -22.43
N ALA A 431 10.11 -24.16 -23.62
CA ALA A 431 9.60 -25.51 -23.79
C ALA A 431 10.54 -26.60 -23.24
N SER A 432 11.85 -26.30 -23.18
CA SER A 432 12.87 -27.17 -22.60
C SER A 432 13.03 -27.03 -21.09
N ALA A 433 12.36 -26.08 -20.43
CA ALA A 433 12.48 -25.88 -18.99
C ALA A 433 11.87 -27.05 -18.21
N ALA A 434 12.40 -27.29 -17.01
CA ALA A 434 11.85 -28.31 -16.11
C ALA A 434 10.42 -27.95 -15.64
N GLY A 435 9.58 -28.95 -15.44
CA GLY A 435 8.19 -28.84 -15.03
C GLY A 435 7.22 -29.34 -16.10
N ASP A 436 6.09 -29.89 -15.66
CA ASP A 436 5.06 -30.41 -16.54
C ASP A 436 4.28 -29.27 -17.18
N GLU A 437 3.94 -29.44 -18.47
CA GLU A 437 3.12 -28.49 -19.19
C GLU A 437 1.66 -28.58 -18.73
N ILE A 438 1.08 -27.44 -18.37
CA ILE A 438 -0.32 -27.34 -17.98
C ILE A 438 -1.15 -27.02 -19.23
N GLN A 439 -2.11 -27.91 -19.54
CA GLN A 439 -3.02 -27.68 -20.64
C GLN A 439 -3.99 -26.52 -20.32
N PRO A 440 -4.38 -25.70 -21.30
CA PRO A 440 -5.27 -24.55 -21.07
C PRO A 440 -6.60 -24.92 -20.40
N GLU A 441 -7.22 -26.04 -20.79
CA GLU A 441 -8.45 -26.55 -20.18
C GLU A 441 -8.28 -26.94 -18.70
N ALA A 442 -7.13 -27.47 -18.34
CA ALA A 442 -6.80 -27.78 -16.95
C ALA A 442 -6.55 -26.51 -16.14
N VAL A 443 -6.05 -25.44 -16.76
CA VAL A 443 -5.86 -24.14 -16.10
C VAL A 443 -7.20 -23.53 -15.72
N VAL A 444 -8.20 -23.55 -16.61
CA VAL A 444 -9.55 -23.05 -16.33
C VAL A 444 -10.16 -23.83 -15.16
N LYS A 445 -10.16 -25.16 -15.21
CA LYS A 445 -10.64 -25.99 -14.09
C LYS A 445 -9.87 -25.78 -12.79
N PHE A 446 -8.56 -25.55 -12.87
CA PHE A 446 -7.73 -25.29 -11.68
C PHE A 446 -8.05 -23.93 -11.05
N LEU A 447 -8.31 -22.89 -11.85
CA LEU A 447 -8.73 -21.59 -11.36
C LEU A 447 -10.14 -21.65 -10.78
N GLU A 448 -11.08 -22.38 -11.40
CA GLU A 448 -12.42 -22.64 -10.87
C GLU A 448 -12.35 -23.36 -9.50
N ILE A 449 -11.49 -24.38 -9.36
CA ILE A 449 -11.27 -25.08 -8.08
C ILE A 449 -10.66 -24.14 -7.02
N LEU A 450 -9.75 -23.24 -7.40
CA LEU A 450 -9.19 -22.26 -6.46
C LEU A 450 -10.24 -21.21 -6.02
N GLU A 451 -11.12 -20.80 -6.92
CA GLU A 451 -12.23 -19.89 -6.62
C GLU A 451 -13.31 -20.60 -5.78
N GLU A 452 -13.65 -21.86 -6.06
CA GLU A 452 -14.55 -22.66 -5.24
C GLU A 452 -14.00 -22.90 -3.82
N HIS A 453 -12.70 -23.16 -3.66
CA HIS A 453 -12.08 -23.30 -2.34
C HIS A 453 -11.94 -21.99 -1.58
N ALA A 454 -11.85 -20.87 -2.29
CA ALA A 454 -11.89 -19.54 -1.68
C ALA A 454 -13.31 -19.16 -1.21
N SER A 455 -14.34 -19.63 -1.93
CA SER A 455 -15.75 -19.35 -1.60
C SER A 455 -16.35 -20.33 -0.56
N HIS A 456 -15.76 -21.51 -0.33
CA HIS A 456 -16.21 -22.48 0.68
C HIS A 456 -15.43 -22.38 1.99
N GLY A 457 -14.56 -21.38 2.15
CA GLY A 457 -13.84 -21.06 3.40
C GLY A 457 -14.65 -20.24 4.40
N ASP A 458 -15.87 -19.84 4.04
CA ASP A 458 -16.72 -18.97 4.88
C ASP A 458 -17.78 -19.74 5.73
N ASP A 459 -17.81 -21.07 5.67
CA ASP A 459 -18.71 -21.88 6.49
C ASP A 459 -17.94 -22.92 7.32
N CYS A 460 -17.16 -22.46 8.32
CA CYS A 460 -16.81 -23.25 9.52
C CYS A 460 -16.20 -22.34 10.59
#